data_e73ffa3adee96dae99b534744b3650c7
#
_entry.id   e73ffa3adee96dae99b534744b3650c7
#
_cell.length_a   1.000
_cell.length_b   1.000
_cell.length_c   1.000
_cell.angle_alpha   90.00
_cell.angle_beta   90.00
_cell.angle_gamma   90.00
#
_symmetry.space_group_name_H-M   'P 1'
#
loop_
_entity.id
_entity.type
_entity.pdbx_description
1 polymer ?
#
loop_
_entity_poly.entity_id
_entity_poly.type
_entity_poly.pdbx_seq_one_letter_code
_entity_poly.pdbx_strand_id
1 'polypeptide(L)'
;KKKKKDKGSGVACYATNNTNLSVFLKHWGEKMGAHSVGIAEMRDYHFYTHGDRGDKYGEEVHNKHKYGIAITVEMDHELTKTGPQAPVVMESARQYLNSGMIATQLALTLRNLGYEAKTHIDANYDVICPLVARDAGLGEIGRMGLLMTPKLGPRVRIAVVTTDAPLKPGKPAYDNTVIDFCIKCKK
;
A
#
# COMPACT_ATOMS: atom_id res chain seq x y z
N LYS A 1 24.70 -21.75 8.93
CA LYS A 1 25.66 -20.63 9.16
C LYS A 1 24.85 -19.38 9.46
N LYS A 2 24.83 -18.93 10.74
CA LYS A 2 24.21 -17.67 11.17
C LYS A 2 24.96 -16.51 10.50
N LYS A 3 24.29 -15.71 9.65
CA LYS A 3 24.83 -14.45 9.14
C LYS A 3 25.04 -13.50 10.34
N LYS A 4 26.29 -13.05 10.53
CA LYS A 4 26.60 -11.96 11.46
C LYS A 4 25.82 -10.72 11.04
N LYS A 5 25.02 -10.18 11.97
CA LYS A 5 24.37 -8.86 11.82
C LYS A 5 25.46 -7.81 11.86
N ASP A 6 25.64 -7.08 10.77
CA ASP A 6 26.49 -5.87 10.75
C ASP A 6 25.85 -4.81 11.67
N LYS A 7 26.60 -4.43 12.69
CA LYS A 7 26.27 -3.29 13.57
C LYS A 7 26.80 -2.02 12.92
N GLY A 8 25.97 -1.27 12.25
CA GLY A 8 26.43 0.03 11.77
C GLY A 8 25.48 0.77 10.86
N SER A 9 24.49 1.41 11.42
CA SER A 9 23.97 2.70 10.94
C SER A 9 22.96 3.23 11.97
N GLY A 10 22.81 4.52 12.12
CA GLY A 10 21.87 5.16 13.05
C GLY A 10 20.40 4.76 12.90
N VAL A 11 20.07 4.02 11.85
CA VAL A 11 18.75 3.43 11.58
C VAL A 11 18.44 2.24 12.52
N ALA A 12 19.47 1.54 13.02
CA ALA A 12 19.30 0.42 13.96
C ALA A 12 18.65 0.87 15.30
N CYS A 13 18.74 2.14 15.65
CA CYS A 13 18.15 2.70 16.88
C CYS A 13 16.61 2.74 16.86
N TYR A 14 16.00 2.82 15.66
CA TYR A 14 14.52 2.85 15.50
C TYR A 14 13.90 1.45 15.43
N ALA A 15 14.70 0.42 15.17
CA ALA A 15 14.23 -0.96 14.99
C ALA A 15 13.94 -1.71 16.31
N THR A 16 14.21 -1.11 17.45
CA THR A 16 14.09 -1.79 18.75
C THR A 16 12.69 -1.88 19.32
N ASN A 17 11.72 -1.14 18.75
CA ASN A 17 10.33 -1.15 19.18
C ASN A 17 9.39 -1.11 17.96
N ASN A 18 8.46 -2.07 17.89
CA ASN A 18 7.47 -2.20 16.80
C ASN A 18 6.70 -0.90 16.54
N THR A 19 6.39 -0.14 17.60
CA THR A 19 5.70 1.15 17.48
C THR A 19 6.58 2.19 16.82
N ASN A 20 7.85 2.29 17.21
CA ASN A 20 8.79 3.28 16.66
C ASN A 20 9.08 3.02 15.18
N LEU A 21 9.29 1.75 14.80
CA LEU A 21 9.49 1.37 13.41
C LEU A 21 8.25 1.70 12.56
N SER A 22 7.06 1.40 13.06
CA SER A 22 5.80 1.69 12.38
C SER A 22 5.58 3.19 12.16
N VAL A 23 5.86 4.01 13.17
CA VAL A 23 5.77 5.47 13.08
C VAL A 23 6.80 6.02 12.10
N PHE A 24 8.03 5.53 12.17
CA PHE A 24 9.09 5.92 11.24
C PHE A 24 8.71 5.65 9.78
N LEU A 25 8.25 4.43 9.47
CA LEU A 25 7.89 4.05 8.10
C LEU A 25 6.73 4.89 7.55
N LYS A 26 5.74 5.22 8.39
CA LYS A 26 4.64 6.12 8.01
C LYS A 26 5.15 7.51 7.66
N HIS A 27 5.86 8.15 8.57
CA HIS A 27 6.40 9.50 8.34
C HIS A 27 7.39 9.52 7.17
N TRP A 28 8.19 8.47 7.00
CA TRP A 28 9.12 8.40 5.87
C TRP A 28 8.38 8.31 4.54
N GLY A 29 7.34 7.48 4.44
CA GLY A 29 6.50 7.42 3.25
C GLY A 29 5.81 8.75 2.94
N GLU A 30 5.27 9.43 3.94
CA GLU A 30 4.67 10.77 3.80
C GLU A 30 5.69 11.81 3.34
N LYS A 31 6.91 11.79 3.89
CA LYS A 31 8.01 12.66 3.45
C LYS A 31 8.44 12.42 2.02
N MET A 32 8.30 11.20 1.51
CA MET A 32 8.55 10.86 0.11
C MET A 32 7.39 11.22 -0.84
N GLY A 33 6.30 11.78 -0.32
CA GLY A 33 5.17 12.26 -1.13
C GLY A 33 3.94 11.38 -1.10
N ALA A 34 3.87 10.37 -0.21
CA ALA A 34 2.61 9.67 0.01
C ALA A 34 1.58 10.62 0.65
N HIS A 35 0.33 10.55 0.18
CA HIS A 35 -0.78 11.25 0.82
C HIS A 35 -1.09 10.65 2.19
N SER A 36 -1.07 9.33 2.30
CA SER A 36 -1.20 8.61 3.56
C SER A 36 -0.53 7.24 3.50
N VAL A 37 -0.09 6.78 4.67
CA VAL A 37 0.53 5.46 4.84
C VAL A 37 -0.12 4.75 6.01
N GLY A 38 -0.60 3.54 5.77
CA GLY A 38 -1.24 2.67 6.76
C GLY A 38 -0.57 1.31 6.85
N ILE A 39 -0.77 0.61 7.94
CA ILE A 39 -0.23 -0.74 8.16
C ILE A 39 -1.40 -1.66 8.49
N ALA A 40 -1.53 -2.75 7.76
CA ALA A 40 -2.50 -3.81 8.01
C ALA A 40 -1.81 -5.10 8.45
N GLU A 41 -2.50 -5.89 9.26
CA GLU A 41 -2.18 -7.30 9.44
C GLU A 41 -2.70 -8.07 8.23
N MET A 42 -1.83 -8.85 7.58
CA MET A 42 -2.19 -9.59 6.39
C MET A 42 -3.02 -10.84 6.73
N ARG A 43 -4.03 -11.09 5.93
CA ARG A 43 -4.93 -12.24 6.02
C ARG A 43 -5.07 -12.88 4.64
N ASP A 44 -5.53 -14.12 4.57
CA ASP A 44 -5.62 -14.90 3.33
C ASP A 44 -6.40 -14.17 2.22
N TYR A 45 -7.47 -13.46 2.54
CA TYR A 45 -8.26 -12.72 1.56
C TYR A 45 -7.57 -11.49 0.97
N HIS A 46 -6.41 -11.09 1.50
CA HIS A 46 -5.60 -10.03 0.90
C HIS A 46 -4.75 -10.53 -0.28
N PHE A 47 -4.55 -11.83 -0.41
CA PHE A 47 -3.69 -12.40 -1.43
C PHE A 47 -4.50 -12.94 -2.61
N TYR A 48 -3.95 -12.80 -3.81
CA TYR A 48 -4.39 -13.59 -4.94
C TYR A 48 -3.95 -15.04 -4.78
N THR A 49 -4.72 -15.98 -5.29
CA THR A 49 -4.36 -17.41 -5.30
C THR A 49 -3.32 -17.70 -6.36
N HIS A 50 -3.42 -17.03 -7.51
CA HIS A 50 -2.53 -17.21 -8.64
C HIS A 50 -2.16 -15.86 -9.25
N GLY A 51 -0.99 -15.78 -9.85
CA GLY A 51 -0.56 -14.62 -10.64
C GLY A 51 -1.44 -14.46 -11.88
N ASP A 52 -1.76 -13.19 -12.21
CA ASP A 52 -2.71 -12.88 -13.28
C ASP A 52 -2.04 -12.30 -14.54
N ARG A 53 -0.73 -12.00 -14.50
CA ARG A 53 -0.05 -11.29 -15.60
C ARG A 53 1.38 -11.75 -15.84
N GLY A 54 1.78 -11.59 -17.11
CA GLY A 54 3.16 -11.81 -17.57
C GLY A 54 3.67 -13.20 -17.31
N ASP A 55 4.95 -13.32 -17.00
CA ASP A 55 5.64 -14.60 -16.78
C ASP A 55 5.11 -15.39 -15.57
N LYS A 56 4.34 -14.72 -14.68
CA LYS A 56 3.75 -15.32 -13.48
C LYS A 56 2.28 -15.75 -13.68
N TYR A 57 1.79 -15.70 -14.91
CA TYR A 57 0.40 -16.10 -15.18
C TYR A 57 0.16 -17.56 -14.80
N GLY A 58 -0.82 -17.79 -13.91
CA GLY A 58 -1.17 -19.11 -13.43
C GLY A 58 -0.24 -19.72 -12.36
N GLU A 59 0.86 -19.03 -11.96
CA GLU A 59 1.68 -19.47 -10.84
C GLU A 59 0.96 -19.23 -9.51
N GLU A 60 1.07 -20.20 -8.59
CA GLU A 60 0.52 -20.05 -7.25
C GLU A 60 1.27 -18.97 -6.45
N VAL A 61 0.53 -18.11 -5.75
CA VAL A 61 1.12 -17.06 -4.94
C VAL A 61 1.53 -17.59 -3.57
N HIS A 62 2.82 -17.60 -3.30
CA HIS A 62 3.42 -18.08 -2.04
C HIS A 62 3.96 -16.92 -1.19
N ASN A 63 3.16 -15.92 -0.88
CA ASN A 63 3.55 -14.83 0.01
C ASN A 63 2.95 -15.05 1.41
N LYS A 64 3.83 -15.14 2.42
CA LYS A 64 3.47 -15.39 3.83
C LYS A 64 3.83 -14.24 4.76
N HIS A 65 4.06 -13.05 4.25
CA HIS A 65 4.35 -11.88 5.07
C HIS A 65 3.16 -11.53 5.96
N LYS A 66 3.46 -11.18 7.22
CA LYS A 66 2.43 -10.91 8.25
C LYS A 66 1.84 -9.52 8.18
N TYR A 67 2.57 -8.56 7.64
CA TYR A 67 2.16 -7.15 7.61
C TYR A 67 2.23 -6.59 6.20
N GLY A 68 1.27 -5.72 5.88
CA GLY A 68 1.22 -4.94 4.65
C GLY A 68 1.23 -3.45 4.96
N ILE A 69 2.13 -2.72 4.33
CA ILE A 69 2.20 -1.26 4.38
C ILE A 69 1.52 -0.74 3.13
N ALA A 70 0.33 -0.18 3.27
CA ALA A 70 -0.40 0.44 2.18
C ALA A 70 -0.02 1.92 2.07
N ILE A 71 0.21 2.37 0.85
CA ILE A 71 0.65 3.70 0.50
C ILE A 71 -0.36 4.26 -0.49
N THR A 72 -0.89 5.46 -0.23
CA THR A 72 -1.74 6.16 -1.19
C THR A 72 -1.03 7.41 -1.70
N VAL A 73 -1.13 7.67 -2.99
CA VAL A 73 -0.69 8.92 -3.63
C VAL A 73 -1.88 9.59 -4.29
N GLU A 74 -1.94 10.92 -4.19
CA GLU A 74 -3.02 11.71 -4.77
C GLU A 74 -2.88 11.78 -6.29
N MET A 75 -4.00 11.64 -7.01
CA MET A 75 -4.10 12.01 -8.42
C MET A 75 -4.58 13.45 -8.55
N ASP A 76 -4.01 14.18 -9.48
CA ASP A 76 -4.42 15.55 -9.77
C ASP A 76 -5.91 15.64 -10.12
N HIS A 77 -6.62 16.59 -9.49
CA HIS A 77 -8.06 16.73 -9.64
C HIS A 77 -8.47 17.16 -11.04
N GLU A 78 -7.77 18.13 -11.61
CA GLU A 78 -8.13 18.68 -12.92
C GLU A 78 -7.81 17.66 -14.03
N LEU A 79 -6.67 16.97 -13.92
CA LEU A 79 -6.34 15.91 -14.86
C LEU A 79 -7.30 14.72 -14.73
N THR A 80 -7.74 14.37 -13.52
CA THR A 80 -8.70 13.27 -13.33
C THR A 80 -10.07 13.58 -13.97
N LYS A 81 -10.52 14.84 -13.95
CA LYS A 81 -11.77 15.27 -14.60
C LYS A 81 -11.77 15.09 -16.13
N THR A 82 -10.62 15.00 -16.75
CA THR A 82 -10.52 14.84 -18.20
C THR A 82 -10.88 13.43 -18.70
N GLY A 83 -11.17 12.51 -17.79
CA GLY A 83 -11.54 11.14 -18.17
C GLY A 83 -12.71 11.09 -19.15
N PRO A 84 -12.64 10.27 -20.20
CA PRO A 84 -11.63 9.24 -20.51
C PRO A 84 -10.48 9.71 -21.42
N GLN A 85 -10.17 10.99 -21.51
CA GLN A 85 -9.16 11.55 -22.39
C GLN A 85 -7.72 11.28 -21.92
N ALA A 86 -6.74 11.53 -22.82
CA ALA A 86 -5.32 11.25 -22.57
C ALA A 86 -4.73 11.83 -21.26
N PRO A 87 -5.08 13.05 -20.80
CA PRO A 87 -4.48 13.59 -19.60
C PRO A 87 -4.70 12.74 -18.34
N VAL A 88 -5.88 12.11 -18.16
CA VAL A 88 -6.12 11.23 -17.00
C VAL A 88 -5.27 9.95 -17.09
N VAL A 89 -4.97 9.45 -18.30
CA VAL A 89 -4.10 8.28 -18.48
C VAL A 89 -2.66 8.63 -18.11
N MET A 90 -2.17 9.79 -18.54
CA MET A 90 -0.85 10.29 -18.18
C MET A 90 -0.71 10.50 -16.66
N GLU A 91 -1.74 11.06 -16.03
CA GLU A 91 -1.78 11.23 -14.57
C GLU A 91 -1.76 9.88 -13.84
N SER A 92 -2.52 8.91 -14.32
CA SER A 92 -2.49 7.55 -13.79
C SER A 92 -1.09 6.94 -13.86
N ALA A 93 -0.42 7.03 -15.00
CA ALA A 93 0.92 6.51 -15.19
C ALA A 93 1.93 7.20 -14.24
N ARG A 94 1.84 8.54 -14.11
CA ARG A 94 2.67 9.32 -13.19
C ARG A 94 2.52 8.85 -11.75
N GLN A 95 1.30 8.64 -11.29
CA GLN A 95 1.05 8.24 -9.90
C GLN A 95 1.35 6.77 -9.64
N TYR A 96 1.29 5.90 -10.64
CA TYR A 96 1.84 4.54 -10.52
C TYR A 96 3.35 4.57 -10.30
N LEU A 97 4.07 5.41 -11.05
CA LEU A 97 5.51 5.59 -10.86
C LEU A 97 5.83 6.13 -9.47
N ASN A 98 5.13 7.17 -9.02
CA ASN A 98 5.34 7.78 -7.71
C ASN A 98 5.09 6.80 -6.57
N SER A 99 3.96 6.10 -6.59
CA SER A 99 3.63 5.10 -5.57
C SER A 99 4.63 3.94 -5.57
N GLY A 100 5.07 3.50 -6.75
CA GLY A 100 6.08 2.45 -6.92
C GLY A 100 7.45 2.86 -6.37
N MET A 101 7.87 4.11 -6.57
CA MET A 101 9.11 4.65 -6.04
C MET A 101 9.09 4.67 -4.50
N ILE A 102 8.02 5.15 -3.89
CA ILE A 102 7.86 5.17 -2.43
C ILE A 102 7.87 3.75 -1.87
N ALA A 103 7.11 2.83 -2.47
CA ALA A 103 7.05 1.44 -2.05
C ALA A 103 8.44 0.76 -2.12
N THR A 104 9.18 1.01 -3.19
CA THR A 104 10.53 0.45 -3.37
C THR A 104 11.49 0.98 -2.30
N GLN A 105 11.46 2.25 -1.99
CA GLN A 105 12.28 2.84 -0.93
C GLN A 105 11.96 2.28 0.45
N LEU A 106 10.68 2.12 0.79
CA LEU A 106 10.26 1.49 2.05
C LEU A 106 10.72 0.02 2.13
N ALA A 107 10.58 -0.73 1.03
CA ALA A 107 11.04 -2.12 0.98
C ALA A 107 12.57 -2.23 1.12
N LEU A 108 13.34 -1.36 0.47
CA LEU A 108 14.80 -1.30 0.61
C LEU A 108 15.21 -0.96 2.04
N THR A 109 14.53 -0.01 2.68
CA THR A 109 14.76 0.34 4.08
C THR A 109 14.55 -0.87 4.99
N LEU A 110 13.46 -1.62 4.81
CA LEU A 110 13.18 -2.83 5.58
C LEU A 110 14.22 -3.93 5.35
N ARG A 111 14.62 -4.15 4.09
CA ARG A 111 15.66 -5.13 3.75
C ARG A 111 17.01 -4.77 4.35
N ASN A 112 17.39 -3.48 4.37
CA ASN A 112 18.61 -3.00 5.01
C ASN A 112 18.57 -3.18 6.54
N LEU A 113 17.39 -3.18 7.15
CA LEU A 113 17.18 -3.51 8.56
C LEU A 113 17.20 -5.03 8.83
N GLY A 114 17.30 -5.87 7.78
CA GLY A 114 17.39 -7.32 7.87
C GLY A 114 16.05 -8.05 7.85
N TYR A 115 14.96 -7.37 7.47
CA TYR A 115 13.64 -7.98 7.27
C TYR A 115 13.40 -8.35 5.81
N GLU A 116 12.54 -9.34 5.58
CA GLU A 116 12.02 -9.61 4.25
C GLU A 116 10.97 -8.57 3.89
N ALA A 117 10.99 -8.09 2.66
CA ALA A 117 10.00 -7.16 2.16
C ALA A 117 9.81 -7.32 0.65
N LYS A 118 8.55 -7.30 0.19
CA LYS A 118 8.18 -7.37 -1.23
C LYS A 118 7.28 -6.19 -1.58
N THR A 119 7.62 -5.51 -2.68
CA THR A 119 6.80 -4.45 -3.25
C THR A 119 5.69 -5.04 -4.13
N HIS A 120 4.50 -4.47 -4.04
CA HIS A 120 3.34 -4.75 -4.87
C HIS A 120 2.94 -3.44 -5.53
N ILE A 121 3.34 -3.31 -6.79
CA ILE A 121 3.12 -2.14 -7.64
C ILE A 121 2.42 -2.57 -8.92
N ASP A 122 2.03 -1.63 -9.77
CA ASP A 122 1.31 -1.95 -11.01
C ASP A 122 2.00 -3.07 -11.79
N ALA A 123 1.19 -3.98 -12.31
CA ALA A 123 1.60 -5.20 -13.04
C ALA A 123 2.47 -6.20 -12.25
N ASN A 124 2.78 -5.99 -10.98
CA ASN A 124 3.59 -6.90 -10.17
C ASN A 124 3.08 -6.98 -8.72
N TYR A 125 1.82 -7.34 -8.53
CA TYR A 125 1.23 -7.51 -7.21
C TYR A 125 0.64 -8.91 -7.00
N ASP A 126 0.91 -9.48 -5.81
CA ASP A 126 0.31 -10.72 -5.35
C ASP A 126 -0.86 -10.44 -4.39
N VAL A 127 -1.17 -9.17 -4.15
CA VAL A 127 -2.13 -8.73 -3.13
C VAL A 127 -3.20 -7.82 -3.72
N ILE A 128 -4.40 -7.88 -3.14
CA ILE A 128 -5.51 -6.99 -3.47
C ILE A 128 -5.31 -5.66 -2.72
N CYS A 129 -4.55 -4.74 -3.34
CA CYS A 129 -4.11 -3.49 -2.72
C CYS A 129 -5.25 -2.68 -2.05
N PRO A 130 -6.45 -2.52 -2.64
CA PRO A 130 -7.53 -1.80 -1.98
C PRO A 130 -7.98 -2.42 -0.65
N LEU A 131 -8.01 -3.75 -0.54
CA LEU A 131 -8.39 -4.43 0.70
C LEU A 131 -7.34 -4.23 1.80
N VAL A 132 -6.05 -4.30 1.43
CA VAL A 132 -4.96 -3.99 2.36
C VAL A 132 -5.05 -2.55 2.86
N ALA A 133 -5.32 -1.61 1.96
CA ALA A 133 -5.45 -0.19 2.30
C ALA A 133 -6.66 0.09 3.20
N ARG A 134 -7.79 -0.59 2.98
CA ARG A 134 -8.97 -0.53 3.86
C ARG A 134 -8.61 -1.01 5.27
N ASP A 135 -8.00 -2.18 5.39
CA ASP A 135 -7.67 -2.78 6.68
C ASP A 135 -6.51 -2.06 7.39
N ALA A 136 -5.73 -1.30 6.64
CA ALA A 136 -4.75 -0.35 7.17
C ALA A 136 -5.37 0.96 7.70
N GLY A 137 -6.71 1.15 7.52
CA GLY A 137 -7.45 2.32 7.98
C GLY A 137 -7.35 3.54 7.08
N LEU A 138 -7.04 3.37 5.79
CA LEU A 138 -6.89 4.49 4.85
C LEU A 138 -8.19 4.91 4.17
N GLY A 139 -9.24 4.13 4.29
CA GLY A 139 -10.54 4.40 3.71
C GLY A 139 -11.43 3.17 3.66
N GLU A 140 -12.55 3.26 2.96
CA GLU A 140 -13.53 2.19 2.78
C GLU A 140 -13.66 1.82 1.30
N ILE A 141 -14.16 0.63 1.00
CA ILE A 141 -14.38 0.19 -0.39
C ILE A 141 -15.79 0.61 -0.84
N GLY A 142 -15.83 1.43 -1.88
CA GLY A 142 -17.08 1.81 -2.53
C GLY A 142 -17.64 0.73 -3.45
N ARG A 143 -18.88 0.90 -3.93
CA ARG A 143 -19.55 -0.04 -4.85
C ARG A 143 -18.79 -0.27 -6.18
N MET A 144 -17.94 0.66 -6.56
CA MET A 144 -17.06 0.53 -7.74
C MET A 144 -15.84 -0.37 -7.50
N GLY A 145 -15.67 -0.94 -6.28
CA GLY A 145 -14.49 -1.71 -5.91
C GLY A 145 -13.24 -0.87 -5.64
N LEU A 146 -13.35 0.46 -5.63
CA LEU A 146 -12.25 1.38 -5.39
C LEU A 146 -12.20 1.80 -3.92
N LEU A 147 -10.98 2.04 -3.43
CA LEU A 147 -10.77 2.64 -2.12
C LEU A 147 -11.27 4.09 -2.14
N MET A 148 -12.13 4.41 -1.19
CA MET A 148 -12.68 5.74 -0.94
C MET A 148 -11.99 6.31 0.29
N THR A 149 -11.05 7.21 0.08
CA THR A 149 -10.35 7.90 1.17
C THR A 149 -11.17 9.10 1.67
N PRO A 150 -11.06 9.48 2.97
CA PRO A 150 -11.89 10.54 3.54
C PRO A 150 -11.75 11.90 2.86
N LYS A 151 -10.53 12.24 2.41
CA LYS A 151 -10.23 13.57 1.82
C LYS A 151 -10.31 13.59 0.29
N LEU A 152 -9.89 12.50 -0.38
CA LEU A 152 -9.70 12.48 -1.82
C LEU A 152 -10.72 11.59 -2.54
N GLY A 153 -11.58 10.88 -1.79
CA GLY A 153 -12.46 9.87 -2.39
C GLY A 153 -11.63 8.80 -3.13
N PRO A 154 -12.04 8.42 -4.35
CA PRO A 154 -11.35 7.39 -5.14
C PRO A 154 -10.12 7.92 -5.89
N ARG A 155 -9.78 9.19 -5.76
CA ARG A 155 -8.76 9.91 -6.51
C ARG A 155 -7.36 9.64 -5.95
N VAL A 156 -7.03 8.35 -5.77
CA VAL A 156 -5.74 7.87 -5.27
C VAL A 156 -5.23 6.70 -6.08
N ARG A 157 -3.89 6.54 -6.14
CA ARG A 157 -3.23 5.30 -6.52
C ARG A 157 -2.64 4.64 -5.29
N ILE A 158 -2.58 3.32 -5.31
CA ILE A 158 -2.20 2.52 -4.16
C ILE A 158 -1.02 1.63 -4.55
N ALA A 159 -0.01 1.61 -3.69
CA ALA A 159 1.01 0.57 -3.69
C ALA A 159 1.07 -0.09 -2.30
N VAL A 160 1.54 -1.31 -2.24
CA VAL A 160 1.66 -2.06 -0.98
C VAL A 160 3.07 -2.64 -0.86
N VAL A 161 3.59 -2.64 0.35
CA VAL A 161 4.81 -3.38 0.71
C VAL A 161 4.43 -4.43 1.73
N THR A 162 4.62 -5.70 1.43
CA THR A 162 4.46 -6.77 2.42
C THR A 162 5.79 -7.11 3.08
N THR A 163 5.77 -7.43 4.37
CA THR A 163 6.97 -7.68 5.17
C THR A 163 6.71 -8.60 6.36
N ASP A 164 7.78 -9.25 6.84
CA ASP A 164 7.82 -10.00 8.09
C ASP A 164 8.27 -9.14 9.29
N ALA A 165 8.65 -7.87 9.04
CA ALA A 165 9.04 -6.94 10.10
C ALA A 165 7.92 -6.82 11.15
N PRO A 166 8.24 -6.82 12.45
CA PRO A 166 7.23 -6.67 13.49
C PRO A 166 6.70 -5.24 13.52
N LEU A 167 5.55 -5.02 12.88
CA LEU A 167 4.90 -3.73 12.80
C LEU A 167 3.65 -3.68 13.68
N LYS A 168 3.23 -2.46 14.03
CA LYS A 168 1.96 -2.23 14.72
C LYS A 168 0.89 -1.88 13.70
N PRO A 169 -0.10 -2.76 13.46
CA PRO A 169 -1.17 -2.48 12.51
C PRO A 169 -2.05 -1.31 12.97
N GLY A 170 -2.60 -0.59 12.02
CA GLY A 170 -3.69 0.36 12.23
C GLY A 170 -4.99 -0.37 12.59
N LYS A 171 -6.00 0.39 12.94
CA LYS A 171 -7.36 -0.14 13.06
C LYS A 171 -8.11 0.14 11.76
N PRO A 172 -8.81 -0.84 11.19
CA PRO A 172 -9.70 -0.59 10.07
C PRO A 172 -10.72 0.48 10.47
N ALA A 173 -10.87 1.50 9.66
CA ALA A 173 -11.94 2.47 9.82
C ALA A 173 -13.17 1.95 9.07
N TYR A 174 -13.96 1.11 9.70
CA TYR A 174 -15.27 0.73 9.16
C TYR A 174 -16.22 1.91 9.36
N ASP A 175 -16.48 2.62 8.29
CA ASP A 175 -17.43 3.72 8.25
C ASP A 175 -18.53 3.42 7.21
N ASN A 176 -19.77 3.32 7.67
CA ASN A 176 -20.91 3.10 6.79
C ASN A 176 -21.20 4.28 5.85
N THR A 177 -20.53 5.42 6.06
CA THR A 177 -20.76 6.66 5.28
C THR A 177 -20.61 6.42 3.77
N VAL A 178 -19.62 5.64 3.35
CA VAL A 178 -19.39 5.31 1.92
C VAL A 178 -20.52 4.44 1.38
N ILE A 179 -20.96 3.45 2.14
CA ILE A 179 -22.07 2.56 1.76
C ILE A 179 -23.35 3.34 1.68
N ASP A 180 -23.65 4.16 2.68
CA ASP A 180 -24.84 5.03 2.72
C ASP A 180 -24.86 6.03 1.58
N PHE A 181 -23.70 6.62 1.26
CA PHE A 181 -23.57 7.49 0.09
C PHE A 181 -23.85 6.73 -1.21
N CYS A 182 -23.26 5.54 -1.38
CA CYS A 182 -23.48 4.73 -2.58
C CYS A 182 -24.95 4.32 -2.77
N ILE A 183 -25.67 4.04 -1.67
CA ILE A 183 -27.11 3.73 -1.71
C ILE A 183 -27.91 4.93 -2.18
N LYS A 184 -27.56 6.14 -1.72
CA LYS A 184 -28.25 7.40 -2.10
C LYS A 184 -27.91 7.83 -3.53
N CYS A 185 -26.65 7.66 -3.95
CA CYS A 185 -26.15 8.10 -5.25
C CYS A 185 -26.82 7.37 -6.42
N LYS A 186 -27.13 6.08 -6.30
CA LYS A 186 -27.85 5.25 -7.31
C LYS A 186 -27.21 5.25 -8.72
N LYS A 187 -25.97 5.64 -8.86
CA LYS A 187 -25.22 5.60 -10.13
C LYS A 187 -24.43 4.30 -10.25
#